data_1b8773ad9f8ff3b698c203d349ea4038
#
_entry.id   1b8773ad9f8ff3b698c203d349ea4038
#
_cell.length_a   1.000
_cell.length_b   1.000
_cell.length_c   1.000
_cell.angle_alpha   90.00
_cell.angle_beta   90.00
_cell.angle_gamma   90.00
#
_symmetry.space_group_name_H-M   'P 1'
#
loop_
_entity.id
_entity.type
_entity.pdbx_description
1 polymer ?
#
loop_
_entity_poly.entity_id
_entity_poly.type
_entity_poly.pdbx_seq_one_letter_code
_entity_poly.pdbx_strand_id
1 'polypeptide(L)'
;NLLKLDILGHDDPTMIRMLQDLTGVDPTKIPLDDPQVMSLFQNTSALGITPDQIDGCPVGSLGIPEFGTDFVIQMLLDTKPQCFSDLIRIAGLGHGTDVWLGNAQTLIQEGKATISTAICCRDDIMIYLINMGMDPSLSFTTMESVRKGKGLKPEMEEAMKAVGVPDWYI
;
A
#
# COMPACT_ATOMS: atom_id res chain seq x y z
N ASN A 1 -14.04 -17.95 24.82
CA ASN A 1 -13.44 -17.23 23.68
C ASN A 1 -13.91 -17.88 22.39
N LEU A 2 -14.52 -17.11 21.50
CA LEU A 2 -14.97 -17.56 20.18
C LEU A 2 -14.16 -16.86 19.10
N LEU A 3 -13.73 -17.62 18.07
CA LEU A 3 -13.14 -17.04 16.86
C LEU A 3 -14.28 -16.64 15.92
N LYS A 4 -14.32 -15.36 15.56
CA LYS A 4 -15.22 -14.85 14.52
C LYS A 4 -14.42 -14.75 13.21
N LEU A 5 -14.86 -15.48 12.19
CA LEU A 5 -14.33 -15.38 10.83
C LEU A 5 -15.24 -14.45 10.01
N ASP A 6 -14.62 -13.55 9.29
CA ASP A 6 -15.29 -12.68 8.33
C ASP A 6 -14.99 -13.23 6.92
N ILE A 7 -16.02 -13.72 6.25
CA ILE A 7 -15.89 -14.37 4.94
C ILE A 7 -16.50 -13.44 3.90
N LEU A 8 -15.62 -12.82 3.11
CA LEU A 8 -15.98 -11.89 2.05
C LEU A 8 -15.92 -12.57 0.68
N GLY A 9 -16.91 -12.32 -0.17
CA GLY A 9 -16.89 -12.73 -1.56
C GLY A 9 -16.14 -11.72 -2.43
N HIS A 10 -15.24 -12.20 -3.29
CA HIS A 10 -14.51 -11.42 -4.27
C HIS A 10 -14.64 -12.04 -5.66
N ASP A 11 -14.66 -11.21 -6.70
CA ASP A 11 -14.66 -11.67 -8.10
C ASP A 11 -13.26 -12.11 -8.57
N ASP A 12 -12.21 -11.65 -7.91
CA ASP A 12 -10.81 -11.88 -8.30
C ASP A 12 -10.46 -13.37 -8.46
N PRO A 13 -10.80 -14.28 -7.53
CA PRO A 13 -10.51 -15.71 -7.70
C PRO A 13 -11.15 -16.31 -8.95
N THR A 14 -12.36 -15.90 -9.29
CA THR A 14 -13.07 -16.35 -10.49
C THR A 14 -12.36 -15.84 -11.76
N MET A 15 -11.96 -14.58 -11.77
CA MET A 15 -11.22 -13.99 -12.89
C MET A 15 -9.86 -14.64 -13.09
N ILE A 16 -9.12 -14.90 -12.01
CA ILE A 16 -7.83 -15.59 -12.06
C ILE A 16 -8.01 -17.01 -12.60
N ARG A 17 -9.03 -17.74 -12.18
CA ARG A 17 -9.32 -19.07 -12.69
C ARG A 17 -9.67 -19.05 -14.18
N MET A 18 -10.47 -18.11 -14.62
CA MET A 18 -10.79 -17.94 -16.03
C MET A 18 -9.54 -17.66 -16.86
N LEU A 19 -8.67 -16.77 -16.39
CA LEU A 19 -7.40 -16.48 -17.06
C LEU A 19 -6.49 -17.71 -17.13
N GLN A 20 -6.44 -18.52 -16.07
CA GLN A 20 -5.73 -19.79 -16.06
C GLN A 20 -6.27 -20.75 -17.13
N ASP A 21 -7.58 -20.90 -17.23
CA ASP A 21 -8.20 -21.78 -18.21
C ASP A 21 -7.98 -21.33 -19.65
N LEU A 22 -7.96 -20.01 -19.89
CA LEU A 22 -7.72 -19.42 -21.22
C LEU A 22 -6.26 -19.45 -21.66
N THR A 23 -5.33 -19.27 -20.73
CA THR A 23 -3.89 -19.12 -21.03
C THR A 23 -3.06 -20.37 -20.78
N GLY A 24 -3.56 -21.30 -19.95
CA GLY A 24 -2.80 -22.45 -19.46
C GLY A 24 -1.72 -22.09 -18.41
N VAL A 25 -1.66 -20.83 -17.97
CA VAL A 25 -0.68 -20.37 -16.98
C VAL A 25 -1.17 -20.65 -15.57
N ASP A 26 -0.37 -21.34 -14.77
CA ASP A 26 -0.65 -21.56 -13.36
C ASP A 26 -0.33 -20.28 -12.54
N PRO A 27 -1.33 -19.59 -11.97
CA PRO A 27 -1.12 -18.33 -11.26
C PRO A 27 -0.22 -18.47 -10.03
N THR A 28 -0.15 -19.66 -9.44
CA THR A 28 0.73 -19.92 -8.27
C THR A 28 2.22 -19.95 -8.61
N LYS A 29 2.54 -20.05 -9.91
CA LYS A 29 3.92 -20.10 -10.42
C LYS A 29 4.39 -18.80 -11.07
N ILE A 30 3.53 -17.79 -11.13
CA ILE A 30 3.88 -16.48 -11.68
C ILE A 30 4.84 -15.77 -10.72
N PRO A 31 6.03 -15.32 -11.19
CA PRO A 31 6.94 -14.56 -10.36
C PRO A 31 6.36 -13.17 -10.04
N LEU A 32 6.62 -12.68 -8.82
CA LEU A 32 6.15 -11.37 -8.35
C LEU A 32 7.14 -10.24 -8.67
N ASP A 33 8.26 -10.54 -9.31
CA ASP A 33 9.36 -9.62 -9.59
C ASP A 33 9.65 -9.43 -11.08
N ASP A 34 8.72 -9.80 -11.96
CA ASP A 34 8.87 -9.60 -13.41
C ASP A 34 8.93 -8.10 -13.74
N PRO A 35 10.07 -7.61 -14.32
CA PRO A 35 10.24 -6.19 -14.59
C PRO A 35 9.24 -5.62 -15.61
N GLN A 36 8.80 -6.43 -16.58
CA GLN A 36 7.83 -6.01 -17.58
C GLN A 36 6.46 -5.82 -16.97
N VAL A 37 6.05 -6.75 -16.07
CA VAL A 37 4.80 -6.64 -15.34
C VAL A 37 4.84 -5.41 -14.40
N MET A 38 5.95 -5.20 -13.68
CA MET A 38 6.12 -4.02 -12.84
C MET A 38 6.06 -2.71 -13.61
N SER A 39 6.56 -2.66 -14.83
CA SER A 39 6.51 -1.47 -15.68
C SER A 39 5.09 -1.02 -16.03
N LEU A 40 4.10 -1.92 -15.96
CA LEU A 40 2.69 -1.61 -16.21
C LEU A 40 2.09 -0.64 -15.18
N PHE A 41 2.69 -0.54 -14.01
CA PHE A 41 2.30 0.43 -12.98
C PHE A 41 2.92 1.82 -13.19
N GLN A 42 3.74 2.00 -14.23
CA GLN A 42 4.35 3.26 -14.61
C GLN A 42 4.00 3.72 -16.03
N ASN A 43 3.79 2.77 -16.95
CA ASN A 43 3.46 3.05 -18.35
C ASN A 43 2.73 1.87 -19.00
N THR A 44 2.43 1.99 -20.30
CA THR A 44 1.68 0.98 -21.08
C THR A 44 2.54 0.19 -22.07
N SER A 45 3.83 0.46 -22.15
CA SER A 45 4.70 -0.04 -23.21
C SER A 45 4.79 -1.56 -23.25
N ALA A 46 4.79 -2.24 -22.09
CA ALA A 46 4.87 -3.71 -22.02
C ALA A 46 3.65 -4.41 -22.64
N LEU A 47 2.50 -3.73 -22.73
CA LEU A 47 1.30 -4.23 -23.41
C LEU A 47 1.31 -3.92 -24.93
N GLY A 48 2.28 -3.15 -25.41
CA GLY A 48 2.34 -2.73 -26.81
C GLY A 48 1.21 -1.79 -27.23
N ILE A 49 0.61 -1.08 -26.28
CA ILE A 49 -0.48 -0.12 -26.49
C ILE A 49 -0.06 1.28 -26.04
N THR A 50 -0.79 2.27 -26.57
CA THR A 50 -0.64 3.67 -26.16
C THR A 50 -1.80 4.10 -25.26
N PRO A 51 -1.65 5.15 -24.45
CA PRO A 51 -2.74 5.67 -23.61
C PRO A 51 -4.02 5.96 -24.37
N ASP A 52 -3.94 6.44 -25.60
CA ASP A 52 -5.10 6.77 -26.44
C ASP A 52 -6.00 5.56 -26.73
N GLN A 53 -5.44 4.35 -26.68
CA GLN A 53 -6.16 3.11 -26.91
C GLN A 53 -6.90 2.60 -25.66
N ILE A 54 -6.64 3.20 -24.51
CA ILE A 54 -7.24 2.87 -23.21
C ILE A 54 -7.74 4.12 -22.49
N ASP A 55 -8.49 4.94 -23.22
CA ASP A 55 -9.21 6.11 -22.69
C ASP A 55 -8.29 7.17 -22.04
N GLY A 56 -7.04 7.27 -22.54
CA GLY A 56 -6.05 8.21 -22.05
C GLY A 56 -5.34 7.77 -20.75
N CYS A 57 -5.55 6.53 -20.28
CA CYS A 57 -4.90 6.05 -19.07
C CYS A 57 -3.38 5.94 -19.26
N PRO A 58 -2.55 6.63 -18.47
CA PRO A 58 -1.10 6.68 -18.67
C PRO A 58 -0.37 5.42 -18.21
N VAL A 59 -1.05 4.50 -17.49
CA VAL A 59 -0.47 3.26 -16.94
C VAL A 59 -1.26 2.04 -17.37
N GLY A 60 -0.66 0.87 -17.28
CA GLY A 60 -1.26 -0.40 -17.69
C GLY A 60 -2.09 -1.10 -16.61
N SER A 61 -2.48 -0.41 -15.53
CA SER A 61 -3.17 -1.01 -14.38
C SER A 61 -4.70 -0.85 -14.41
N LEU A 62 -5.27 -0.30 -15.48
CA LEU A 62 -6.70 0.03 -15.56
C LEU A 62 -7.61 -1.17 -15.25
N GLY A 63 -7.26 -2.37 -15.70
CA GLY A 63 -8.02 -3.60 -15.47
C GLY A 63 -7.65 -4.36 -14.19
N ILE A 64 -6.75 -3.83 -13.37
CA ILE A 64 -6.34 -4.48 -12.12
C ILE A 64 -7.21 -3.96 -10.98
N PRO A 65 -7.87 -4.86 -10.21
CA PRO A 65 -8.69 -4.45 -9.07
C PRO A 65 -7.94 -3.52 -8.11
N GLU A 66 -8.61 -2.48 -7.64
CA GLU A 66 -8.09 -1.39 -6.78
C GLU A 66 -7.06 -0.45 -7.44
N PHE A 67 -6.34 -0.90 -8.49
CA PHE A 67 -5.31 -0.10 -9.16
C PHE A 67 -5.79 0.61 -10.43
N GLY A 68 -7.07 0.47 -10.77
CA GLY A 68 -7.69 1.08 -11.95
C GLY A 68 -8.54 2.33 -11.66
N THR A 69 -8.58 2.82 -10.44
CA THR A 69 -9.27 4.06 -10.07
C THR A 69 -8.40 5.28 -10.35
N ASP A 70 -8.99 6.42 -10.70
CA ASP A 70 -8.25 7.66 -10.97
C ASP A 70 -7.37 8.07 -9.79
N PHE A 71 -7.86 7.88 -8.57
CA PHE A 71 -7.11 8.17 -7.35
C PHE A 71 -5.83 7.33 -7.23
N VAL A 72 -5.92 6.02 -7.46
CA VAL A 72 -4.76 5.13 -7.36
C VAL A 72 -3.83 5.29 -8.56
N ILE A 73 -4.35 5.55 -9.76
CA ILE A 73 -3.54 5.86 -10.94
C ILE A 73 -2.68 7.11 -10.67
N GLN A 74 -3.26 8.14 -10.06
CA GLN A 74 -2.48 9.33 -9.68
C GLN A 74 -1.40 9.00 -8.64
N MET A 75 -1.69 8.16 -7.66
CA MET A 75 -0.69 7.68 -6.69
C MET A 75 0.45 6.92 -7.38
N LEU A 76 0.15 6.09 -8.38
CA LEU A 76 1.16 5.37 -9.16
C LEU A 76 2.09 6.33 -9.92
N LEU A 77 1.54 7.40 -10.50
CA LEU A 77 2.31 8.45 -11.18
C LEU A 77 3.22 9.21 -10.22
N ASP A 78 2.72 9.49 -9.01
CA ASP A 78 3.47 10.23 -7.99
C ASP A 78 4.57 9.37 -7.35
N THR A 79 4.31 8.09 -7.11
CA THR A 79 5.21 7.19 -6.35
C THR A 79 6.16 6.38 -7.21
N LYS A 80 5.80 6.10 -8.48
CA LYS A 80 6.59 5.30 -9.43
C LYS A 80 7.11 3.99 -8.81
N PRO A 81 6.24 3.03 -8.49
CA PRO A 81 6.63 1.80 -7.79
C PRO A 81 7.66 1.00 -8.59
N GLN A 82 8.66 0.45 -7.88
CA GLN A 82 9.77 -0.30 -8.47
C GLN A 82 9.69 -1.80 -8.18
N CYS A 83 8.94 -2.20 -7.16
CA CYS A 83 8.87 -3.58 -6.72
C CYS A 83 7.49 -3.91 -6.14
N PHE A 84 7.23 -5.21 -5.95
CA PHE A 84 5.95 -5.68 -5.44
C PHE A 84 5.60 -5.12 -4.05
N SER A 85 6.60 -4.94 -3.19
CA SER A 85 6.37 -4.35 -1.86
C SER A 85 5.86 -2.90 -1.94
N ASP A 86 6.27 -2.14 -2.95
CA ASP A 86 5.73 -0.78 -3.18
C ASP A 86 4.24 -0.83 -3.54
N LEU A 87 3.82 -1.82 -4.33
CA LEU A 87 2.41 -2.02 -4.67
C LEU A 87 1.56 -2.33 -3.45
N ILE A 88 2.06 -3.16 -2.52
CA ILE A 88 1.38 -3.46 -1.26
C ILE A 88 1.17 -2.18 -0.45
N ARG A 89 2.19 -1.32 -0.38
CA ARG A 89 2.14 -0.03 0.32
C ARG A 89 1.16 0.93 -0.33
N ILE A 90 1.17 1.04 -1.64
CA ILE A 90 0.23 1.87 -2.41
C ILE A 90 -1.20 1.38 -2.19
N ALA A 91 -1.44 0.07 -2.21
CA ALA A 91 -2.75 -0.50 -1.90
C ALA A 91 -3.21 -0.09 -0.49
N GLY A 92 -2.32 -0.14 0.50
CA GLY A 92 -2.62 0.30 1.86
C GLY A 92 -3.00 1.78 1.94
N LEU A 93 -2.25 2.65 1.28
CA LEU A 93 -2.52 4.09 1.20
C LEU A 93 -3.80 4.44 0.41
N GLY A 94 -4.20 3.58 -0.52
CA GLY A 94 -5.42 3.74 -1.32
C GLY A 94 -6.74 3.53 -0.58
N HIS A 95 -6.71 3.06 0.68
CA HIS A 95 -7.90 2.80 1.48
C HIS A 95 -8.55 4.04 2.11
N GLY A 96 -8.00 5.22 1.91
CA GLY A 96 -8.60 6.46 2.39
C GLY A 96 -7.89 7.69 1.80
N THR A 97 -8.68 8.64 1.31
CA THR A 97 -8.14 9.89 0.73
C THR A 97 -7.29 10.65 1.73
N ASP A 98 -7.72 10.75 2.98
CA ASP A 98 -7.03 11.49 4.03
C ASP A 98 -5.74 10.79 4.54
N VAL A 99 -5.55 9.54 4.20
CA VAL A 99 -4.30 8.82 4.48
C VAL A 99 -3.21 9.25 3.52
N TRP A 100 -3.57 9.54 2.27
CA TRP A 100 -2.66 9.94 1.21
C TRP A 100 -2.58 11.45 1.04
N LEU A 101 -3.70 12.11 0.70
CA LEU A 101 -3.75 13.53 0.41
C LEU A 101 -3.42 14.37 1.66
N GLY A 102 -2.46 15.30 1.51
CA GLY A 102 -2.04 16.17 2.61
C GLY A 102 -1.34 15.46 3.76
N ASN A 103 -1.07 14.16 3.64
CA ASN A 103 -0.42 13.32 4.66
C ASN A 103 0.81 12.62 4.05
N ALA A 104 0.73 11.32 3.73
CA ALA A 104 1.87 10.59 3.16
C ALA A 104 2.38 11.22 1.86
N GLN A 105 1.49 11.71 0.99
CA GLN A 105 1.84 12.44 -0.22
C GLN A 105 2.75 13.64 0.08
N THR A 106 2.37 14.48 1.04
CA THR A 106 3.14 15.67 1.42
C THR A 106 4.51 15.28 1.98
N LEU A 107 4.57 14.28 2.86
CA LEU A 107 5.84 13.80 3.42
C LEU A 107 6.80 13.27 2.35
N ILE A 108 6.28 12.60 1.33
CA ILE A 108 7.07 12.08 0.21
C ILE A 108 7.53 13.23 -0.69
N GLN A 109 6.64 14.17 -1.03
CA GLN A 109 6.97 15.34 -1.86
C GLN A 109 8.02 16.25 -1.19
N GLU A 110 7.95 16.41 0.14
CA GLU A 110 8.92 17.18 0.92
C GLU A 110 10.23 16.42 1.19
N GLY A 111 10.35 15.18 0.78
CA GLY A 111 11.53 14.35 0.99
C GLY A 111 11.74 13.88 2.43
N LYS A 112 10.73 14.02 3.30
CA LYS A 112 10.77 13.55 4.70
C LYS A 112 10.57 12.05 4.82
N ALA A 113 9.83 11.47 3.89
CA ALA A 113 9.56 10.04 3.80
C ALA A 113 9.67 9.55 2.35
N THR A 114 9.80 8.23 2.19
CA THR A 114 9.68 7.53 0.91
C THR A 114 8.49 6.57 0.98
N ILE A 115 8.12 5.95 -0.13
CA ILE A 115 7.10 4.90 -0.10
C ILE A 115 7.48 3.75 0.84
N SER A 116 8.78 3.52 1.06
CA SER A 116 9.29 2.49 1.97
C SER A 116 9.24 2.87 3.45
N THR A 117 9.22 4.17 3.78
CA THR A 117 9.29 4.67 5.16
C THR A 117 8.01 5.35 5.62
N ALA A 118 7.09 5.66 4.70
CA ALA A 118 5.77 6.17 5.04
C ALA A 118 4.91 5.10 5.73
N ILE A 119 3.98 5.54 6.57
CA ILE A 119 2.98 4.65 7.17
C ILE A 119 1.93 4.32 6.09
N CYS A 120 1.89 3.07 5.66
CA CYS A 120 1.00 2.61 4.61
C CYS A 120 -0.11 1.71 5.15
N CYS A 121 0.13 1.03 6.25
CA CYS A 121 -0.86 0.21 6.97
C CYS A 121 -0.59 0.28 8.47
N ARG A 122 -1.57 -0.18 9.27
CA ARG A 122 -1.44 -0.17 10.73
C ARG A 122 -0.28 -1.01 11.25
N ASP A 123 0.03 -2.12 10.60
CA ASP A 123 1.12 -3.00 11.01
C ASP A 123 2.49 -2.30 10.89
N ASP A 124 2.64 -1.38 9.93
CA ASP A 124 3.86 -0.58 9.79
C ASP A 124 4.16 0.20 11.08
N ILE A 125 3.13 0.76 11.73
CA ILE A 125 3.28 1.50 12.99
C ILE A 125 3.84 0.59 14.07
N MET A 126 3.21 -0.56 14.29
CA MET A 126 3.61 -1.49 15.34
C MET A 126 5.04 -1.99 15.11
N ILE A 127 5.34 -2.45 13.91
CA ILE A 127 6.65 -3.02 13.55
C ILE A 127 7.75 -1.94 13.66
N TYR A 128 7.48 -0.73 13.18
CA TYR A 128 8.43 0.38 13.28
C TYR A 128 8.77 0.70 14.75
N LEU A 129 7.76 0.82 15.60
CA LEU A 129 7.95 1.13 17.01
C LEU A 129 8.71 0.02 17.76
N ILE A 130 8.40 -1.24 17.47
CA ILE A 130 9.15 -2.38 18.03
C ILE A 130 10.62 -2.35 17.59
N ASN A 131 10.88 -2.08 16.32
CA ASN A 131 12.22 -2.00 15.77
C ASN A 131 13.03 -0.80 16.34
N MET A 132 12.34 0.27 16.71
CA MET A 132 12.97 1.39 17.42
C MET A 132 13.29 1.08 18.90
N GLY A 133 12.82 -0.04 19.44
CA GLY A 133 13.07 -0.48 20.80
C GLY A 133 11.92 -0.19 21.80
N MET A 134 10.76 0.20 21.30
CA MET A 134 9.58 0.39 22.14
C MET A 134 9.00 -0.96 22.59
N ASP A 135 8.40 -1.01 23.78
CA ASP A 135 7.74 -2.21 24.30
C ASP A 135 6.70 -2.74 23.30
N PRO A 136 6.70 -4.04 22.95
CA PRO A 136 5.78 -4.60 21.97
C PRO A 136 4.30 -4.42 22.31
N SER A 137 3.92 -4.56 23.57
CA SER A 137 2.54 -4.39 24.02
C SER A 137 2.07 -2.93 23.89
N LEU A 138 2.94 -1.98 24.25
CA LEU A 138 2.67 -0.55 24.10
C LEU A 138 2.67 -0.14 22.62
N SER A 139 3.53 -0.74 21.79
CA SER A 139 3.54 -0.54 20.33
C SER A 139 2.23 -0.99 19.69
N PHE A 140 1.72 -2.14 20.08
CA PHE A 140 0.41 -2.63 19.64
C PHE A 140 -0.72 -1.70 20.09
N THR A 141 -0.72 -1.28 21.35
CA THR A 141 -1.75 -0.39 21.91
C THR A 141 -1.72 0.98 21.23
N THR A 142 -0.54 1.49 20.91
CA THR A 142 -0.36 2.74 20.16
C THR A 142 -0.93 2.61 18.74
N MET A 143 -0.58 1.57 18.02
CA MET A 143 -1.13 1.26 16.70
C MET A 143 -2.65 1.18 16.73
N GLU A 144 -3.23 0.45 17.68
CA GLU A 144 -4.69 0.32 17.82
C GLU A 144 -5.39 1.66 18.17
N SER A 145 -4.73 2.52 18.92
CA SER A 145 -5.26 3.86 19.22
C SER A 145 -5.37 4.72 17.96
N VAL A 146 -4.33 4.71 17.14
CA VAL A 146 -4.30 5.41 15.86
C VAL A 146 -5.34 4.83 14.89
N ARG A 147 -5.37 3.50 14.75
CA ARG A 147 -6.35 2.81 13.89
C ARG A 147 -7.80 3.17 14.21
N LYS A 148 -8.11 3.32 15.50
CA LYS A 148 -9.44 3.68 15.98
C LYS A 148 -9.74 5.18 15.89
N GLY A 149 -8.84 5.99 15.35
CA GLY A 149 -9.00 7.44 15.25
C GLY A 149 -8.94 8.18 16.60
N LYS A 150 -8.40 7.54 17.65
CA LYS A 150 -8.30 8.14 18.98
C LYS A 150 -7.04 8.99 19.15
N GLY A 151 -6.12 8.92 18.20
CA GLY A 151 -4.83 9.60 18.26
C GLY A 151 -3.88 9.01 19.31
N LEU A 152 -2.84 9.76 19.61
CA LEU A 152 -1.81 9.37 20.57
C LEU A 152 -2.16 9.92 21.96
N LYS A 153 -1.90 9.11 22.99
CA LYS A 153 -1.93 9.57 24.38
C LYS A 153 -0.55 10.09 24.78
N PRO A 154 -0.46 10.98 25.79
CA PRO A 154 0.83 11.52 26.24
C PRO A 154 1.88 10.46 26.54
N GLU A 155 1.50 9.38 27.23
CA GLU A 155 2.38 8.25 27.54
C GLU A 155 2.95 7.54 26.29
N MET A 156 2.17 7.50 25.20
CA MET A 156 2.60 6.92 23.93
C MET A 156 3.63 7.83 23.25
N GLU A 157 3.37 9.13 23.20
CA GLU A 157 4.29 10.10 22.63
C GLU A 157 5.62 10.15 23.39
N GLU A 158 5.57 10.12 24.73
CA GLU A 158 6.76 10.09 25.58
C GLU A 158 7.60 8.83 25.30
N ALA A 159 6.96 7.67 25.20
CA ALA A 159 7.64 6.41 24.90
C ALA A 159 8.27 6.43 23.49
N MET A 160 7.58 7.00 22.49
CA MET A 160 8.10 7.14 21.14
C MET A 160 9.31 8.07 21.11
N LYS A 161 9.25 9.22 21.76
CA LYS A 161 10.38 10.16 21.87
C LYS A 161 11.57 9.55 22.61
N ALA A 162 11.32 8.77 23.64
CA ALA A 162 12.36 8.11 24.43
C ALA A 162 13.19 7.11 23.62
N VAL A 163 12.61 6.48 22.60
CA VAL A 163 13.31 5.56 21.68
C VAL A 163 13.80 6.22 20.39
N GLY A 164 13.67 7.54 20.27
CA GLY A 164 14.21 8.32 19.15
C GLY A 164 13.33 8.35 17.91
N VAL A 165 12.03 8.12 18.03
CA VAL A 165 11.09 8.30 16.92
C VAL A 165 11.07 9.78 16.52
N PRO A 166 11.26 10.12 15.24
CA PRO A 166 11.31 11.51 14.81
C PRO A 166 9.95 12.20 14.91
N ASP A 167 9.96 13.51 15.15
CA ASP A 167 8.73 14.30 15.34
C ASP A 167 7.78 14.24 14.15
N TRP A 168 8.30 14.20 12.92
CA TRP A 168 7.45 14.08 11.72
C TRP A 168 6.66 12.78 11.67
N TYR A 169 7.19 11.70 12.28
CA TYR A 169 6.50 10.41 12.36
C TYR A 169 5.39 10.45 13.42
N ILE A 170 5.66 11.09 14.56
CA ILE A 170 4.69 11.25 15.65
C ILE A 170 3.52 12.11 15.22
#